data_a4a06f9aa4feaa2cce027713a7a0d236
#
_entry.id   a4a06f9aa4feaa2cce027713a7a0d236
#
_cell.length_a   1.000
_cell.length_b   1.000
_cell.length_c   1.000
_cell.angle_alpha   90.00
_cell.angle_beta   90.00
_cell.angle_gamma   90.00
#
_symmetry.space_group_name_H-M   'P 1'
#
loop_
_entity.id
_entity.type
_entity.pdbx_description
1 polymer ?
#
loop_
_entity_poly.entity_id
_entity_poly.type
_entity_poly.pdbx_seq_one_letter_code
_entity_poly.pdbx_strand_id
1 'polypeptide(L)'
;MSTDLYGWLECRPEPGRFGAEHVPWEPFSELRHLHWARDYMSWSALFDVRSVEPVNALFPDRGAPADISDTARRDADDFEGHSHSWFSWRELSSVDWNAPCTDGLSRYWVRRWSRTPEGSLEPEGLTALPDELYDSAAAEFGEGNIAPSRWPADGKLLLGNEVYRPVTPAYRDLVPADGPWQPVFDVMGTLAGLHGEDNVRLVVWFGG
;
A
#
# COMPACT_ATOMS: atom_id res chain seq x y z
N MET A 1 15.30 -0.08 13.72
CA MET A 1 15.14 -1.48 13.29
C MET A 1 14.52 -1.47 11.91
N SER A 2 15.06 -2.26 10.99
CA SER A 2 14.46 -2.44 9.67
C SER A 2 13.31 -3.44 9.78
N THR A 3 12.27 -3.29 8.97
CA THR A 3 11.19 -4.25 8.85
C THR A 3 11.22 -4.83 7.45
N ASP A 4 11.05 -6.13 7.33
CA ASP A 4 10.95 -6.84 6.07
C ASP A 4 9.56 -7.48 5.96
N LEU A 5 9.08 -7.64 4.73
CA LEU A 5 7.80 -8.24 4.41
C LEU A 5 8.03 -9.65 3.86
N TYR A 6 7.31 -10.60 4.43
CA TYR A 6 7.30 -12.00 4.03
C TYR A 6 5.89 -12.42 3.66
N GLY A 7 5.76 -13.53 2.96
CA GLY A 7 4.44 -14.06 2.64
C GLY A 7 4.43 -15.09 1.55
N TRP A 8 3.24 -15.63 1.34
CA TRP A 8 2.94 -16.59 0.29
C TRP A 8 1.70 -16.19 -0.49
N LEU A 9 1.81 -16.28 -1.80
CA LEU A 9 0.66 -16.35 -2.66
C LEU A 9 0.13 -17.78 -2.62
N GLU A 10 -1.13 -17.94 -2.24
CA GLU A 10 -1.80 -19.22 -2.15
C GLU A 10 -2.96 -19.29 -3.13
N CYS A 11 -3.16 -20.47 -3.70
CA CYS A 11 -4.35 -20.75 -4.49
C CYS A 11 -4.89 -22.15 -4.20
N ARG A 12 -6.12 -22.38 -4.60
CA ARG A 12 -6.74 -23.72 -4.61
C ARG A 12 -7.64 -23.87 -5.83
N PRO A 13 -7.78 -25.08 -6.38
CA PRO A 13 -8.78 -25.33 -7.42
C PRO A 13 -10.18 -25.00 -6.94
N GLU A 14 -11.04 -24.57 -7.85
CA GLU A 14 -12.45 -24.30 -7.55
C GLU A 14 -13.10 -25.58 -6.95
N PRO A 15 -13.77 -25.47 -5.77
CA PRO A 15 -14.45 -26.61 -5.17
C PRO A 15 -15.44 -27.26 -6.14
N GLY A 16 -15.45 -28.60 -6.18
CA GLY A 16 -16.27 -29.36 -7.10
C GLY A 16 -15.68 -29.59 -8.50
N ARG A 17 -14.67 -28.83 -8.93
CA ARG A 17 -14.05 -28.99 -10.26
C ARG A 17 -13.43 -30.37 -10.48
N PHE A 18 -12.94 -30.99 -9.41
CA PHE A 18 -12.39 -32.37 -9.42
C PHE A 18 -13.15 -33.32 -8.52
N GLY A 19 -14.42 -33.02 -8.17
CA GLY A 19 -15.27 -33.85 -7.34
C GLY A 19 -14.95 -33.79 -5.84
N ALA A 20 -14.03 -32.96 -5.41
CA ALA A 20 -13.71 -32.72 -4.01
C ALA A 20 -14.56 -31.55 -3.45
N GLU A 21 -15.30 -31.79 -2.36
CA GLU A 21 -16.07 -30.72 -1.67
C GLU A 21 -15.16 -29.76 -0.91
N HIS A 22 -14.02 -30.22 -0.43
CA HIS A 22 -13.03 -29.44 0.29
C HIS A 22 -11.65 -29.58 -0.39
N VAL A 23 -11.09 -28.46 -0.82
CA VAL A 23 -9.76 -28.41 -1.42
C VAL A 23 -8.89 -27.53 -0.52
N PRO A 24 -7.76 -28.04 0.01
CA PRO A 24 -6.85 -27.23 0.82
C PRO A 24 -6.20 -26.13 0.01
N TRP A 25 -5.76 -25.08 0.69
CA TRP A 25 -4.91 -24.07 0.11
C TRP A 25 -3.51 -24.64 -0.16
N GLU A 26 -2.97 -24.28 -1.30
CA GLU A 26 -1.63 -24.69 -1.71
C GLU A 26 -0.75 -23.44 -1.91
N PRO A 27 0.51 -23.45 -1.44
CA PRO A 27 1.44 -22.37 -1.67
C PRO A 27 1.81 -22.35 -3.15
N PHE A 28 1.61 -21.20 -3.82
CA PHE A 28 1.94 -21.03 -5.23
C PHE A 28 3.31 -20.39 -5.41
N SER A 29 3.58 -19.26 -4.74
CA SER A 29 4.85 -18.54 -4.83
C SER A 29 5.14 -17.79 -3.54
N GLU A 30 6.39 -17.82 -3.09
CA GLU A 30 6.85 -16.89 -2.08
C GLU A 30 6.75 -15.45 -2.59
N LEU A 31 6.30 -14.54 -1.73
CA LEU A 31 6.14 -13.13 -2.06
C LEU A 31 7.46 -12.49 -2.55
N ARG A 32 8.60 -12.86 -1.99
CA ARG A 32 9.91 -12.33 -2.37
C ARG A 32 10.30 -12.55 -3.84
N HIS A 33 9.68 -13.49 -4.54
CA HIS A 33 9.91 -13.70 -5.97
C HIS A 33 9.17 -12.68 -6.84
N LEU A 34 8.16 -12.00 -6.29
CA LEU A 34 7.31 -11.03 -6.98
C LEU A 34 7.47 -9.62 -6.45
N HIS A 35 7.78 -9.50 -5.15
CA HIS A 35 7.93 -8.22 -4.44
C HIS A 35 9.04 -8.34 -3.39
N TRP A 36 10.07 -7.51 -3.50
CA TRP A 36 11.22 -7.48 -2.57
C TRP A 36 11.58 -6.07 -2.12
N ALA A 37 10.82 -5.07 -2.54
CA ALA A 37 11.06 -3.68 -2.18
C ALA A 37 10.58 -3.38 -0.75
N ARG A 38 11.32 -2.55 -0.03
CA ARG A 38 10.87 -1.92 1.23
C ARG A 38 10.01 -0.71 0.91
N ASP A 39 8.78 -0.95 0.51
CA ASP A 39 7.81 0.06 0.14
C ASP A 39 6.88 0.40 1.31
N TYR A 40 7.39 1.19 2.26
CA TYR A 40 6.66 1.55 3.47
C TYR A 40 5.36 2.33 3.19
N MET A 41 5.28 3.06 2.07
CA MET A 41 4.05 3.76 1.69
C MET A 41 2.95 2.75 1.37
N SER A 42 3.23 1.78 0.51
CA SER A 42 2.26 0.74 0.20
C SER A 42 1.95 -0.15 1.39
N TRP A 43 2.94 -0.45 2.26
CA TRP A 43 2.69 -1.25 3.47
C TRP A 43 1.78 -0.53 4.44
N SER A 44 1.88 0.79 4.57
CA SER A 44 0.95 1.57 5.39
C SER A 44 -0.47 1.52 4.83
N ALA A 45 -0.64 1.70 3.52
CA ALA A 45 -1.94 1.69 2.85
C ALA A 45 -2.60 0.30 2.80
N LEU A 46 -1.80 -0.75 2.66
CA LEU A 46 -2.31 -2.12 2.59
C LEU A 46 -2.52 -2.73 3.98
N PHE A 47 -1.59 -2.52 4.93
CA PHE A 47 -1.51 -3.33 6.15
C PHE A 47 -1.40 -2.53 7.45
N ASP A 48 -1.36 -1.19 7.42
CA ASP A 48 -1.08 -0.32 8.58
C ASP A 48 0.30 -0.58 9.23
N VAL A 49 1.28 -0.95 8.41
CA VAL A 49 2.64 -1.21 8.89
C VAL A 49 3.57 -0.09 8.43
N ARG A 50 4.38 0.44 9.38
CA ARG A 50 5.29 1.58 9.15
C ARG A 50 4.60 2.87 8.71
N SER A 51 3.37 3.06 9.12
CA SER A 51 2.60 4.27 8.84
C SER A 51 3.25 5.49 9.51
N VAL A 52 3.56 6.53 8.73
CA VAL A 52 4.09 7.81 9.24
C VAL A 52 2.97 8.71 9.75
N GLU A 53 1.74 8.44 9.35
CA GLU A 53 0.51 9.08 9.80
C GLU A 53 -0.63 8.06 9.78
N PRO A 54 -1.74 8.29 10.49
CA PRO A 54 -2.89 7.38 10.43
C PRO A 54 -3.43 7.24 9.01
N VAL A 55 -3.50 6.01 8.52
CA VAL A 55 -4.05 5.63 7.23
C VAL A 55 -5.16 4.62 7.46
N ASN A 56 -6.25 4.71 6.70
CA ASN A 56 -7.32 3.72 6.69
C ASN A 56 -6.86 2.52 5.87
N ALA A 57 -6.03 1.64 6.46
CA ALA A 57 -5.45 0.51 5.74
C ALA A 57 -6.52 -0.45 5.21
N LEU A 58 -6.28 -0.97 3.99
CA LEU A 58 -7.22 -1.87 3.31
C LEU A 58 -7.35 -3.23 3.99
N PHE A 59 -6.23 -3.78 4.43
CA PHE A 59 -6.11 -5.14 4.98
C PHE A 59 -5.24 -5.12 6.25
N PRO A 60 -5.65 -4.37 7.32
CA PRO A 60 -4.84 -4.28 8.53
C PRO A 60 -4.68 -5.66 9.18
N ASP A 61 -3.88 -5.74 10.24
CA ASP A 61 -3.61 -6.99 10.97
C ASP A 61 -4.92 -7.71 11.31
N ARG A 62 -5.16 -8.84 10.66
CA ARG A 62 -6.32 -9.72 10.87
C ARG A 62 -5.90 -11.14 11.28
N GLY A 63 -4.63 -11.32 11.61
CA GLY A 63 -4.04 -12.61 11.90
C GLY A 63 -3.83 -13.48 10.64
N ALA A 64 -3.21 -14.63 10.83
CA ALA A 64 -3.12 -15.63 9.77
C ALA A 64 -4.48 -16.31 9.56
N PRO A 65 -4.86 -16.66 8.31
CA PRO A 65 -6.11 -17.39 8.08
C PRO A 65 -6.08 -18.77 8.77
N ALA A 66 -7.21 -19.21 9.31
CA ALA A 66 -7.28 -20.48 10.03
C ALA A 66 -6.90 -21.70 9.17
N ASP A 67 -7.17 -21.60 7.86
CA ASP A 67 -6.93 -22.61 6.84
C ASP A 67 -5.70 -22.30 5.97
N ILE A 68 -4.72 -21.56 6.49
CA ILE A 68 -3.44 -21.29 5.82
C ILE A 68 -2.73 -22.61 5.48
N SER A 69 -2.04 -22.68 4.34
CA SER A 69 -1.27 -23.88 3.96
C SER A 69 -0.17 -24.20 4.98
N ASP A 70 0.17 -25.47 5.12
CA ASP A 70 1.20 -25.92 6.07
C ASP A 70 2.57 -25.28 5.83
N THR A 71 2.90 -25.00 4.57
CA THR A 71 4.14 -24.32 4.20
C THR A 71 4.15 -22.87 4.69
N ALA A 72 3.13 -22.10 4.36
CA ALA A 72 3.05 -20.71 4.76
C ALA A 72 2.93 -20.56 6.30
N ARG A 73 2.24 -21.49 6.97
CA ARG A 73 2.15 -21.54 8.44
C ARG A 73 3.53 -21.75 9.08
N ARG A 74 4.27 -22.75 8.59
CA ARG A 74 5.61 -23.06 9.11
C ARG A 74 6.55 -21.86 8.98
N ASP A 75 6.55 -21.24 7.79
CA ASP A 75 7.41 -20.08 7.54
C ASP A 75 7.02 -18.88 8.42
N ALA A 76 5.71 -18.64 8.63
CA ALA A 76 5.24 -17.58 9.52
C ALA A 76 5.64 -17.81 10.99
N ASP A 77 5.58 -19.07 11.47
CA ASP A 77 5.96 -19.43 12.83
C ASP A 77 7.48 -19.36 13.04
N ASP A 78 8.28 -19.77 12.04
CA ASP A 78 9.74 -19.78 12.10
C ASP A 78 10.36 -18.36 12.16
N PHE A 79 9.68 -17.36 11.60
CA PHE A 79 10.18 -15.98 11.55
C PHE A 79 9.82 -15.10 12.75
N GLU A 80 9.12 -15.62 13.75
CA GLU A 80 8.59 -14.80 14.87
C GLU A 80 7.91 -13.51 14.35
N GLY A 81 7.16 -13.64 13.26
CA GLY A 81 6.55 -12.53 12.53
C GLY A 81 5.49 -11.81 13.36
N HIS A 82 5.25 -10.55 13.02
CA HIS A 82 4.18 -9.73 13.58
C HIS A 82 3.26 -9.19 12.47
N SER A 83 2.14 -8.59 12.84
CA SER A 83 1.22 -7.93 11.90
C SER A 83 0.82 -8.86 10.75
N HIS A 84 0.34 -10.06 11.12
CA HIS A 84 -0.12 -11.03 10.15
C HIS A 84 -1.40 -10.55 9.49
N SER A 85 -1.44 -10.62 8.17
CA SER A 85 -2.64 -10.28 7.41
C SER A 85 -2.76 -11.12 6.15
N TRP A 86 -3.90 -10.99 5.49
CA TRP A 86 -4.17 -11.64 4.22
C TRP A 86 -5.32 -10.94 3.50
N PHE A 87 -5.41 -11.13 2.19
CA PHE A 87 -6.55 -10.72 1.39
C PHE A 87 -6.73 -11.64 0.19
N SER A 88 -7.97 -11.82 -0.21
CA SER A 88 -8.33 -12.56 -1.43
C SER A 88 -8.24 -11.65 -2.66
N TRP A 89 -8.17 -12.27 -3.85
CA TRP A 89 -8.29 -11.52 -5.09
C TRP A 89 -9.63 -10.78 -5.18
N ARG A 90 -10.72 -11.39 -4.73
CA ARG A 90 -12.05 -10.74 -4.69
C ARG A 90 -12.03 -9.44 -3.89
N GLU A 91 -11.42 -9.43 -2.71
CA GLU A 91 -11.30 -8.21 -1.90
C GLU A 91 -10.45 -7.17 -2.63
N LEU A 92 -9.28 -7.56 -3.14
CA LEU A 92 -8.36 -6.67 -3.84
C LEU A 92 -8.99 -6.07 -5.10
N SER A 93 -9.67 -6.88 -5.92
CA SER A 93 -10.29 -6.44 -7.17
C SER A 93 -11.47 -5.50 -6.95
N SER A 94 -12.06 -5.49 -5.76
CA SER A 94 -13.16 -4.60 -5.39
C SER A 94 -12.70 -3.25 -4.82
N VAL A 95 -11.40 -3.03 -4.61
CA VAL A 95 -10.86 -1.80 -4.02
C VAL A 95 -11.09 -0.60 -4.95
N ASP A 96 -11.69 0.46 -4.41
CA ASP A 96 -11.66 1.77 -5.06
C ASP A 96 -10.29 2.44 -4.77
N TRP A 97 -9.36 2.27 -5.68
CA TRP A 97 -8.01 2.81 -5.58
C TRP A 97 -7.95 4.35 -5.59
N ASN A 98 -9.01 5.02 -6.00
CA ASN A 98 -9.11 6.48 -6.00
C ASN A 98 -9.76 7.03 -4.72
N ALA A 99 -10.27 6.17 -3.86
CA ALA A 99 -10.80 6.59 -2.57
C ALA A 99 -9.69 7.18 -1.69
N PRO A 100 -10.02 8.21 -0.87
CA PRO A 100 -9.10 8.73 0.12
C PRO A 100 -8.66 7.67 1.12
N CYS A 101 -7.37 7.62 1.43
CA CYS A 101 -6.84 6.71 2.45
C CYS A 101 -6.58 7.38 3.81
N THR A 102 -6.88 8.67 3.95
CA THR A 102 -6.80 9.44 5.21
C THR A 102 -8.08 10.24 5.44
N ASP A 103 -8.34 10.60 6.71
CA ASP A 103 -9.51 11.40 7.11
C ASP A 103 -9.31 12.91 6.86
N GLY A 104 -8.86 13.29 5.68
CA GLY A 104 -8.63 14.67 5.28
C GLY A 104 -7.21 14.92 4.78
N LEU A 105 -6.77 16.15 4.85
CA LEU A 105 -5.44 16.56 4.40
C LEU A 105 -4.36 15.82 5.19
N SER A 106 -3.38 15.27 4.48
CA SER A 106 -2.21 14.61 5.09
C SER A 106 -1.45 15.59 6.00
N ARG A 107 -0.97 15.07 7.13
CA ARG A 107 -0.08 15.80 8.04
C ARG A 107 1.37 15.78 7.57
N TYR A 108 1.70 14.81 6.72
CA TYR A 108 3.08 14.50 6.32
C TYR A 108 3.32 14.72 4.83
N TRP A 109 2.36 14.30 3.97
CA TRP A 109 2.54 14.32 2.53
C TRP A 109 2.01 15.60 1.90
N VAL A 110 2.72 16.04 0.86
CA VAL A 110 2.29 17.08 -0.09
C VAL A 110 2.32 16.51 -1.50
N ARG A 111 1.47 17.03 -2.37
CA ARG A 111 1.55 16.74 -3.79
C ARG A 111 2.54 17.71 -4.43
N ARG A 112 3.57 17.14 -5.06
CA ARG A 112 4.56 17.89 -5.83
C ARG A 112 4.12 17.99 -7.29
N TRP A 113 4.37 19.15 -7.86
CA TRP A 113 4.15 19.46 -9.27
C TRP A 113 5.41 20.11 -9.82
N SER A 114 5.84 19.75 -11.03
CA SER A 114 6.94 20.40 -11.74
C SER A 114 6.39 21.34 -12.81
N ARG A 115 7.05 22.48 -12.98
CA ARG A 115 6.74 23.39 -14.08
C ARG A 115 7.51 22.95 -15.32
N THR A 116 6.79 22.69 -16.42
CA THR A 116 7.40 22.36 -17.71
C THR A 116 8.06 23.59 -18.33
N PRO A 117 8.94 23.42 -19.34
CA PRO A 117 9.50 24.54 -20.10
C PRO A 117 8.45 25.46 -20.71
N GLU A 118 7.29 24.94 -21.07
CA GLU A 118 6.14 25.66 -21.63
C GLU A 118 5.32 26.39 -20.55
N GLY A 119 5.66 26.20 -19.25
CA GLY A 119 5.03 26.86 -18.11
C GLY A 119 3.83 26.16 -17.52
N SER A 120 3.40 25.01 -18.06
CA SER A 120 2.36 24.16 -17.45
C SER A 120 2.87 23.46 -16.19
N LEU A 121 1.94 22.99 -15.35
CA LEU A 121 2.26 22.20 -14.15
C LEU A 121 1.91 20.73 -14.40
N GLU A 122 2.87 19.85 -14.17
CA GLU A 122 2.68 18.39 -14.25
C GLU A 122 2.84 17.75 -12.86
N PRO A 123 1.93 16.83 -12.45
CA PRO A 123 2.01 16.17 -11.17
C PRO A 123 3.17 15.17 -11.14
N GLU A 124 3.99 15.24 -10.09
CA GLU A 124 5.14 14.35 -9.85
C GLU A 124 4.84 13.26 -8.81
N GLY A 125 3.69 13.36 -8.12
CA GLY A 125 3.29 12.42 -7.07
C GLY A 125 3.36 12.99 -5.66
N LEU A 126 3.37 12.09 -4.66
CA LEU A 126 3.49 12.46 -3.25
C LEU A 126 4.95 12.52 -2.81
N THR A 127 5.23 13.46 -1.91
CA THR A 127 6.51 13.56 -1.21
C THR A 127 6.31 14.14 0.19
N ALA A 128 7.26 13.92 1.10
CA ALA A 128 7.33 14.71 2.33
C ALA A 128 7.58 16.19 1.98
N LEU A 129 7.11 17.09 2.84
CA LEU A 129 7.47 18.50 2.69
C LEU A 129 8.99 18.65 2.84
N PRO A 130 9.71 19.24 1.86
CA PRO A 130 11.14 19.51 1.98
C PRO A 130 11.44 20.43 3.17
N ASP A 131 12.54 20.16 3.89
CA ASP A 131 12.95 20.95 5.05
C ASP A 131 13.16 22.43 4.71
N GLU A 132 13.63 22.73 3.50
CA GLU A 132 13.83 24.08 2.96
C GLU A 132 12.54 24.89 2.88
N LEU A 133 11.38 24.23 2.92
CA LEU A 133 10.08 24.87 2.88
C LEU A 133 9.46 25.11 4.26
N TYR A 134 10.07 24.64 5.35
CA TYR A 134 9.49 24.79 6.70
C TYR A 134 9.36 26.26 7.12
N ASP A 135 10.41 27.06 6.90
CA ASP A 135 10.37 28.50 7.19
C ASP A 135 9.36 29.24 6.29
N SER A 136 9.28 28.84 5.01
CA SER A 136 8.29 29.38 4.08
C SER A 136 6.85 29.02 4.48
N ALA A 137 6.62 27.79 4.96
CA ALA A 137 5.32 27.36 5.47
C ALA A 137 4.92 28.17 6.71
N ALA A 138 5.86 28.34 7.64
CA ALA A 138 5.64 29.14 8.85
C ALA A 138 5.33 30.62 8.52
N ALA A 139 6.05 31.21 7.56
CA ALA A 139 5.82 32.58 7.15
C ALA A 139 4.48 32.79 6.42
N GLU A 140 4.12 31.86 5.53
CA GLU A 140 2.89 31.98 4.71
C GLU A 140 1.64 31.59 5.49
N PHE A 141 1.70 30.53 6.30
CA PHE A 141 0.53 29.93 6.96
C PHE A 141 0.53 30.12 8.48
N GLY A 142 1.58 30.70 9.06
CA GLY A 142 1.76 30.93 10.50
C GLY A 142 2.64 29.87 11.18
N GLU A 143 3.39 30.28 12.21
CA GLU A 143 4.41 29.45 12.89
C GLU A 143 3.91 28.06 13.39
N GLY A 144 2.63 27.94 13.73
CA GLY A 144 2.03 26.67 14.14
C GLY A 144 1.54 25.77 13.00
N ASN A 145 1.65 26.22 11.76
CA ASN A 145 1.03 25.60 10.58
C ASN A 145 2.03 25.03 9.57
N ILE A 146 3.15 24.50 10.04
CA ILE A 146 4.14 23.83 9.16
C ILE A 146 3.55 22.55 8.54
N ALA A 147 2.75 21.80 9.30
CA ALA A 147 2.14 20.55 8.80
C ALA A 147 1.13 20.83 7.67
N PRO A 148 1.24 20.18 6.51
CA PRO A 148 0.36 20.40 5.36
C PRO A 148 -1.14 20.30 5.67
N SER A 149 -1.54 19.47 6.64
CA SER A 149 -2.93 19.36 7.10
C SER A 149 -3.53 20.64 7.69
N ARG A 150 -2.70 21.61 8.01
CA ARG A 150 -3.14 22.91 8.55
C ARG A 150 -3.16 24.04 7.53
N TRP A 151 -2.71 23.75 6.30
CA TRP A 151 -2.74 24.73 5.23
C TRP A 151 -4.15 24.93 4.70
N PRO A 152 -4.47 26.08 4.11
CA PRO A 152 -5.67 26.21 3.29
C PRO A 152 -5.68 25.16 2.17
N ALA A 153 -6.87 24.68 1.77
CA ALA A 153 -6.99 23.65 0.74
C ALA A 153 -6.38 24.08 -0.61
N ASP A 154 -6.35 25.37 -0.90
CA ASP A 154 -5.71 25.99 -2.06
C ASP A 154 -4.29 26.51 -1.78
N GLY A 155 -3.77 26.27 -0.58
CA GLY A 155 -2.42 26.63 -0.16
C GLY A 155 -1.36 26.02 -1.08
N LYS A 156 -0.28 26.75 -1.31
CA LYS A 156 0.84 26.28 -2.12
C LYS A 156 2.14 26.94 -1.67
N LEU A 157 3.21 26.18 -1.75
CA LEU A 157 4.58 26.68 -1.61
C LEU A 157 5.36 26.45 -2.89
N LEU A 158 6.38 27.24 -3.10
CA LEU A 158 7.26 27.19 -4.29
C LEU A 158 8.70 26.94 -3.85
N LEU A 159 9.37 26.02 -4.53
CA LEU A 159 10.81 25.79 -4.40
C LEU A 159 11.40 25.60 -5.81
N GLY A 160 12.09 26.63 -6.32
CA GLY A 160 12.57 26.61 -7.69
C GLY A 160 11.42 26.51 -8.70
N ASN A 161 11.42 25.46 -9.51
CA ASN A 161 10.37 25.18 -10.49
C ASN A 161 9.25 24.27 -9.96
N GLU A 162 9.32 23.89 -8.70
CA GLU A 162 8.36 22.97 -8.10
C GLU A 162 7.28 23.71 -7.30
N VAL A 163 6.09 23.16 -7.30
CA VAL A 163 4.93 23.63 -6.54
C VAL A 163 4.47 22.51 -5.60
N TYR A 164 4.33 22.81 -4.34
CA TYR A 164 3.90 21.89 -3.29
C TYR A 164 2.53 22.31 -2.79
N ARG A 165 1.59 21.37 -2.76
CA ARG A 165 0.21 21.62 -2.30
C ARG A 165 -0.20 20.59 -1.24
N PRO A 166 -1.05 20.96 -0.28
CA PRO A 166 -1.63 20.01 0.64
C PRO A 166 -2.48 19.01 -0.15
N VAL A 167 -2.58 17.78 0.35
CA VAL A 167 -3.28 16.69 -0.34
C VAL A 167 -4.02 15.81 0.66
N THR A 168 -5.18 15.31 0.26
CA THR A 168 -5.79 14.11 0.82
C THR A 168 -5.36 12.95 -0.06
N PRO A 169 -4.44 12.09 0.40
CA PRO A 169 -3.93 11.00 -0.45
C PRO A 169 -5.01 9.96 -0.73
N ALA A 170 -5.02 9.43 -1.95
CA ALA A 170 -5.78 8.25 -2.31
C ALA A 170 -4.91 6.99 -2.18
N TYR A 171 -5.54 5.80 -2.13
CA TYR A 171 -4.79 4.54 -2.12
C TYR A 171 -3.84 4.43 -3.31
N ARG A 172 -4.25 4.90 -4.49
CA ARG A 172 -3.42 4.90 -5.70
C ARG A 172 -2.15 5.74 -5.60
N ASP A 173 -2.14 6.73 -4.73
CA ASP A 173 -0.95 7.54 -4.49
C ASP A 173 0.11 6.78 -3.67
N LEU A 174 -0.32 5.86 -2.79
CA LEU A 174 0.56 5.05 -1.94
C LEU A 174 0.87 3.68 -2.56
N VAL A 175 -0.03 3.16 -3.39
CA VAL A 175 0.10 1.89 -4.13
C VAL A 175 -0.07 2.16 -5.62
N PRO A 176 0.97 2.68 -6.30
CA PRO A 176 0.90 3.01 -7.73
C PRO A 176 0.60 1.80 -8.61
N ALA A 177 -0.11 2.02 -9.72
CA ALA A 177 -0.48 0.96 -10.66
C ALA A 177 0.72 0.28 -11.32
N ASP A 178 1.79 1.06 -11.53
CA ASP A 178 3.08 0.63 -12.09
C ASP A 178 4.16 0.45 -11.02
N GLY A 179 3.73 0.33 -9.75
CA GLY A 179 4.59 0.21 -8.59
C GLY A 179 5.07 -1.22 -8.33
N PRO A 180 5.85 -1.41 -7.24
CA PRO A 180 6.44 -2.71 -6.88
C PRO A 180 5.42 -3.82 -6.63
N TRP A 181 4.15 -3.49 -6.36
CA TRP A 181 3.07 -4.45 -6.12
C TRP A 181 2.41 -4.99 -7.40
N GLN A 182 2.63 -4.33 -8.55
CA GLN A 182 2.00 -4.75 -9.80
C GLN A 182 2.25 -6.23 -10.16
N PRO A 183 3.48 -6.78 -10.04
CA PRO A 183 3.71 -8.20 -10.34
C PRO A 183 2.90 -9.16 -9.46
N VAL A 184 2.68 -8.80 -8.18
CA VAL A 184 1.87 -9.61 -7.25
C VAL A 184 0.42 -9.60 -7.72
N PHE A 185 -0.13 -8.43 -8.02
CA PHE A 185 -1.52 -8.28 -8.44
C PHE A 185 -1.79 -8.95 -9.80
N ASP A 186 -0.86 -8.85 -10.73
CA ASP A 186 -0.97 -9.53 -12.05
C ASP A 186 -1.02 -11.05 -11.91
N VAL A 187 -0.16 -11.63 -11.07
CA VAL A 187 -0.16 -13.06 -10.81
C VAL A 187 -1.45 -13.48 -10.10
N MET A 188 -1.90 -12.74 -9.09
CA MET A 188 -3.17 -13.01 -8.41
C MET A 188 -4.35 -12.98 -9.40
N GLY A 189 -4.42 -11.97 -10.26
CA GLY A 189 -5.46 -11.87 -11.29
C GLY A 189 -5.45 -13.02 -12.29
N THR A 190 -4.26 -13.44 -12.72
CA THR A 190 -4.10 -14.58 -13.61
C THR A 190 -4.61 -15.87 -12.97
N LEU A 191 -4.22 -16.12 -11.71
CA LEU A 191 -4.68 -17.30 -10.96
C LEU A 191 -6.18 -17.25 -10.69
N ALA A 192 -6.73 -16.07 -10.40
CA ALA A 192 -8.17 -15.90 -10.19
C ALA A 192 -8.99 -16.21 -11.45
N GLY A 193 -8.46 -15.89 -12.63
CA GLY A 193 -9.05 -16.29 -13.91
C GLY A 193 -9.07 -17.80 -14.12
N LEU A 194 -8.17 -18.55 -13.49
CA LEU A 194 -8.07 -20.02 -13.60
C LEU A 194 -8.85 -20.76 -12.49
N HIS A 195 -8.87 -20.22 -11.29
CA HIS A 195 -9.35 -20.88 -10.08
C HIS A 195 -10.61 -20.26 -9.47
N GLY A 196 -10.99 -19.07 -9.91
CA GLY A 196 -12.04 -18.23 -9.30
C GLY A 196 -11.48 -17.25 -8.26
N GLU A 197 -12.16 -16.12 -8.12
CA GLU A 197 -11.70 -14.97 -7.31
C GLU A 197 -11.56 -15.28 -5.81
N ASP A 198 -12.36 -16.21 -5.28
CA ASP A 198 -12.33 -16.64 -3.87
C ASP A 198 -11.28 -17.70 -3.57
N ASN A 199 -10.59 -18.17 -4.59
CA ASN A 199 -9.64 -19.27 -4.51
C ASN A 199 -8.18 -18.83 -4.74
N VAL A 200 -7.92 -17.53 -4.65
CA VAL A 200 -6.59 -16.92 -4.71
C VAL A 200 -6.47 -15.89 -3.60
N ARG A 201 -5.41 -15.99 -2.81
CA ARG A 201 -5.13 -15.03 -1.74
C ARG A 201 -3.63 -14.79 -1.57
N LEU A 202 -3.29 -13.67 -0.99
CA LEU A 202 -1.97 -13.38 -0.45
C LEU A 202 -2.02 -13.44 1.06
N VAL A 203 -1.09 -14.15 1.67
CA VAL A 203 -0.88 -14.18 3.13
C VAL A 203 0.46 -13.56 3.42
N VAL A 204 0.52 -12.62 4.37
CA VAL A 204 1.72 -11.85 4.71
C VAL A 204 1.96 -11.79 6.21
N TRP A 205 3.24 -11.57 6.58
CA TRP A 205 3.67 -11.19 7.91
C TRP A 205 4.92 -10.31 7.81
N PHE A 206 5.21 -9.60 8.88
CA PHE A 206 6.34 -8.69 8.97
C PHE A 206 7.32 -9.16 10.02
N GLY A 207 8.62 -8.90 9.83
CA GLY A 207 9.68 -9.28 10.75
C GLY A 207 10.86 -8.32 10.68
N GLY A 208 11.73 -8.36 11.74
CA GLY A 208 12.94 -7.54 11.85
C GLY A 208 12.96 -6.56 12.99
#